data_b3bc1a11f45acef7e17039ef405c73dc
#
_entry.id   b3bc1a11f45acef7e17039ef405c73dc
#
_cell.length_a   1.000
_cell.length_b   1.000
_cell.length_c   1.000
_cell.angle_alpha   90.00
_cell.angle_beta   90.00
_cell.angle_gamma   90.00
#
_symmetry.space_group_name_H-M   'P 1'
#
loop_
_entity.id
_entity.type
_entity.pdbx_description
1 polymer ?
#
loop_
_entity_poly.entity_id
_entity_poly.type
_entity_poly.pdbx_seq_one_letter_code
_entity_poly.pdbx_strand_id
1 'polypeptide(L)'
;QDATSESIVNRGLGFIDKIAELAEADGYTVTVEGNDKYVQDSKVEPVKDAKIIIDVAVPSQVTAELSATDCQTLLNKEDTICIYGSNQHSGEAMVTGNENLQKLGSGEDQVLGVTFDSGTVIKEAVKNGTLYGAITQAPVAMGAAVIDLLTMAANGEEVGDVDTGCQWYTADNMEDPEIAQNLYD
;
A
#
# COMPACT_ATOMS: atom_id res chain seq x y z
N GLN A 1 -0.37 6.81 -5.12
CA GLN A 1 0.13 8.19 -4.92
C GLN A 1 0.72 8.77 -6.20
N ASP A 2 1.64 8.12 -6.86
CA ASP A 2 2.24 8.59 -8.10
C ASP A 2 2.63 7.42 -9.03
N ALA A 3 3.01 7.74 -10.27
CA ALA A 3 3.42 6.79 -11.29
C ALA A 3 4.87 7.02 -11.76
N THR A 4 5.67 7.76 -11.00
CA THR A 4 7.05 8.14 -11.35
C THR A 4 8.11 7.60 -10.38
N SER A 5 7.78 7.47 -9.10
CA SER A 5 8.65 6.86 -8.09
C SER A 5 8.67 5.35 -8.26
N GLU A 6 9.83 4.79 -8.58
CA GLU A 6 10.01 3.35 -8.79
C GLU A 6 9.53 2.52 -7.59
N SER A 7 9.86 2.93 -6.37
CA SER A 7 9.45 2.20 -5.17
C SER A 7 7.93 2.18 -4.99
N ILE A 8 7.24 3.29 -5.30
CA ILE A 8 5.78 3.39 -5.19
C ILE A 8 5.09 2.59 -6.30
N VAL A 9 5.61 2.65 -7.52
CA VAL A 9 5.13 1.86 -8.65
C VAL A 9 5.27 0.37 -8.35
N ASN A 10 6.44 -0.07 -7.88
CA ASN A 10 6.68 -1.48 -7.54
C ASN A 10 5.76 -2.00 -6.42
N ARG A 11 5.47 -1.18 -5.40
CA ARG A 11 4.47 -1.52 -4.36
C ARG A 11 3.06 -1.69 -4.95
N GLY A 12 2.66 -0.78 -5.83
CA GLY A 12 1.37 -0.86 -6.52
C GLY A 12 1.26 -2.08 -7.43
N LEU A 13 2.26 -2.31 -8.29
CA LEU A 13 2.30 -3.48 -9.18
C LEU A 13 2.34 -4.79 -8.40
N GLY A 14 3.14 -4.86 -7.32
CA GLY A 14 3.18 -6.05 -6.48
C GLY A 14 1.83 -6.38 -5.84
N PHE A 15 1.09 -5.36 -5.39
CA PHE A 15 -0.28 -5.54 -4.89
C PHE A 15 -1.23 -6.03 -6.00
N ILE A 16 -1.23 -5.36 -7.17
CA ILE A 16 -2.07 -5.69 -8.32
C ILE A 16 -1.82 -7.13 -8.78
N ASP A 17 -0.57 -7.46 -9.06
CA ASP A 17 -0.19 -8.77 -9.57
C ASP A 17 -0.53 -9.89 -8.58
N LYS A 18 -0.34 -9.65 -7.27
CA LYS A 18 -0.63 -10.67 -6.26
C LYS A 18 -2.12 -10.87 -6.02
N ILE A 19 -2.91 -9.81 -6.00
CA ILE A 19 -4.38 -9.92 -5.91
C ILE A 19 -4.94 -10.65 -7.13
N ALA A 20 -4.44 -10.32 -8.33
CA ALA A 20 -4.85 -11.00 -9.55
C ALA A 20 -4.50 -12.50 -9.51
N GLU A 21 -3.26 -12.85 -9.15
CA GLU A 21 -2.83 -14.25 -8.99
C GLU A 21 -3.76 -15.05 -8.04
N LEU A 22 -4.09 -14.47 -6.88
CA LEU A 22 -4.94 -15.12 -5.89
C LEU A 22 -6.39 -15.25 -6.37
N ALA A 23 -6.94 -14.19 -6.96
CA ALA A 23 -8.30 -14.20 -7.48
C ALA A 23 -8.46 -15.18 -8.65
N GLU A 24 -7.49 -15.24 -9.55
CA GLU A 24 -7.49 -16.20 -10.68
C GLU A 24 -7.36 -17.65 -10.19
N ALA A 25 -6.57 -17.90 -9.15
CA ALA A 25 -6.47 -19.22 -8.53
C ALA A 25 -7.82 -19.69 -7.94
N ASP A 26 -8.65 -18.74 -7.48
CA ASP A 26 -10.03 -19.00 -7.02
C ASP A 26 -11.07 -19.00 -8.17
N GLY A 27 -10.63 -18.85 -9.42
CA GLY A 27 -11.46 -18.94 -10.61
C GLY A 27 -12.15 -17.63 -11.01
N TYR A 28 -11.74 -16.48 -10.46
CA TYR A 28 -12.24 -15.17 -10.87
C TYR A 28 -11.42 -14.62 -12.03
N THR A 29 -12.08 -13.86 -12.90
CA THR A 29 -11.41 -13.04 -13.93
C THR A 29 -11.11 -11.66 -13.35
N VAL A 30 -9.93 -11.14 -13.65
CA VAL A 30 -9.43 -9.85 -13.15
C VAL A 30 -9.08 -8.93 -14.31
N THR A 31 -9.32 -7.64 -14.16
CA THR A 31 -8.80 -6.60 -15.07
C THR A 31 -8.28 -5.42 -14.26
N VAL A 32 -7.35 -4.68 -14.83
CA VAL A 32 -6.79 -3.44 -14.24
C VAL A 32 -7.27 -2.27 -15.08
N GLU A 33 -7.75 -1.24 -14.42
CA GLU A 33 -8.23 -0.01 -15.04
C GLU A 33 -7.62 1.22 -14.34
N GLY A 34 -7.82 2.40 -14.92
CA GLY A 34 -7.40 3.68 -14.36
C GLY A 34 -6.08 4.17 -14.92
N ASN A 35 -5.04 4.30 -14.12
CA ASN A 35 -3.78 4.88 -14.57
C ASN A 35 -3.04 4.01 -15.60
N ASP A 36 -2.72 4.59 -16.77
CA ASP A 36 -2.13 3.90 -17.94
C ASP A 36 -0.84 3.15 -17.61
N LYS A 37 0.02 3.69 -16.76
CA LYS A 37 1.29 3.03 -16.41
C LYS A 37 1.04 1.71 -15.66
N TYR A 38 0.14 1.71 -14.68
CA TYR A 38 -0.17 0.50 -13.93
C TYR A 38 -0.93 -0.53 -14.78
N VAL A 39 -1.80 -0.07 -15.69
CA VAL A 39 -2.47 -0.93 -16.66
C VAL A 39 -1.46 -1.61 -17.58
N GLN A 40 -0.46 -0.87 -18.08
CA GLN A 40 0.53 -1.39 -19.03
C GLN A 40 1.61 -2.25 -18.38
N ASP A 41 2.03 -1.91 -17.15
CA ASP A 41 3.16 -2.57 -16.47
C ASP A 41 2.73 -3.75 -15.59
N SER A 42 1.42 -3.90 -15.29
CA SER A 42 0.90 -5.07 -14.58
C SER A 42 1.00 -6.34 -15.44
N LYS A 43 1.03 -7.51 -14.77
CA LYS A 43 1.00 -8.82 -15.45
C LYS A 43 -0.42 -9.30 -15.79
N VAL A 44 -1.42 -8.45 -15.52
CA VAL A 44 -2.83 -8.81 -15.70
C VAL A 44 -3.24 -8.54 -17.14
N GLU A 45 -3.66 -9.59 -17.84
CA GLU A 45 -4.21 -9.45 -19.20
C GLU A 45 -5.61 -8.83 -19.15
N PRO A 46 -5.93 -7.84 -19.99
CA PRO A 46 -7.25 -7.21 -19.98
C PRO A 46 -8.37 -8.21 -20.32
N VAL A 47 -9.36 -8.31 -19.45
CA VAL A 47 -10.52 -9.19 -19.64
C VAL A 47 -11.79 -8.33 -19.67
N LYS A 48 -12.57 -8.49 -20.76
CA LYS A 48 -13.88 -7.83 -20.85
C LYS A 48 -14.86 -8.47 -19.87
N ASP A 49 -15.65 -7.64 -19.21
CA ASP A 49 -16.64 -8.07 -18.21
C ASP A 49 -16.01 -8.90 -17.06
N ALA A 50 -14.79 -8.52 -16.65
CA ALA A 50 -14.09 -9.16 -15.53
C ALA A 50 -14.93 -9.10 -14.26
N LYS A 51 -14.84 -10.16 -13.45
CA LYS A 51 -15.55 -10.22 -12.16
C LYS A 51 -14.94 -9.31 -11.10
N ILE A 52 -13.63 -9.10 -11.18
CA ILE A 52 -12.87 -8.21 -10.29
C ILE A 52 -12.21 -7.13 -11.13
N ILE A 53 -12.41 -5.89 -10.76
CA ILE A 53 -11.77 -4.72 -11.36
C ILE A 53 -10.83 -4.11 -10.34
N ILE A 54 -9.55 -4.00 -10.69
CA ILE A 54 -8.56 -3.25 -9.88
C ILE A 54 -8.44 -1.87 -10.51
N ASP A 55 -9.05 -0.88 -9.87
CA ASP A 55 -9.06 0.49 -10.37
C ASP A 55 -7.96 1.33 -9.71
N VAL A 56 -7.04 1.86 -10.50
CA VAL A 56 -5.85 2.56 -10.04
C VAL A 56 -5.99 4.06 -10.23
N ALA A 57 -6.19 4.79 -9.14
CA ALA A 57 -6.18 6.24 -9.12
C ALA A 57 -4.78 6.80 -8.80
N VAL A 58 -4.35 7.77 -9.60
CA VAL A 58 -3.15 8.57 -9.36
C VAL A 58 -3.54 10.04 -9.47
N PRO A 59 -3.41 10.82 -8.39
CA PRO A 59 -3.84 12.22 -8.39
C PRO A 59 -3.02 13.04 -9.39
N SER A 60 -3.64 14.03 -10.00
CA SER A 60 -2.97 14.93 -10.96
C SER A 60 -1.81 15.72 -10.35
N GLN A 61 -1.85 15.94 -9.06
CA GLN A 61 -0.77 16.48 -8.23
C GLN A 61 -0.79 15.78 -6.87
N VAL A 62 0.38 15.55 -6.29
CA VAL A 62 0.52 14.91 -4.98
C VAL A 62 0.25 15.95 -3.88
N THR A 63 -1.03 16.24 -3.66
CA THR A 63 -1.52 17.06 -2.55
C THR A 63 -2.50 16.27 -1.69
N ALA A 64 -2.61 16.63 -0.41
CA ALA A 64 -3.52 15.96 0.53
C ALA A 64 -4.97 16.01 0.03
N GLU A 65 -5.41 17.16 -0.47
CA GLU A 65 -6.78 17.39 -0.93
C GLU A 65 -7.13 16.54 -2.15
N LEU A 66 -6.25 16.52 -3.16
CA LEU A 66 -6.50 15.76 -4.39
C LEU A 66 -6.44 14.26 -4.12
N SER A 67 -5.48 13.82 -3.32
CA SER A 67 -5.37 12.40 -2.94
C SER A 67 -6.58 11.93 -2.12
N ALA A 68 -7.05 12.76 -1.18
CA ALA A 68 -8.28 12.45 -0.42
C ALA A 68 -9.51 12.41 -1.31
N THR A 69 -9.61 13.30 -2.32
CA THR A 69 -10.70 13.32 -3.31
C THR A 69 -10.71 12.06 -4.16
N ASP A 70 -9.55 11.59 -4.61
CA ASP A 70 -9.44 10.32 -5.35
C ASP A 70 -9.86 9.13 -4.47
N CYS A 71 -9.42 9.10 -3.22
CA CYS A 71 -9.84 8.07 -2.26
C CYS A 71 -11.36 8.09 -2.02
N GLN A 72 -11.97 9.28 -1.86
CA GLN A 72 -13.42 9.42 -1.77
C GLN A 72 -14.13 8.86 -3.00
N THR A 73 -13.60 9.14 -4.18
CA THR A 73 -14.17 8.68 -5.45
C THR A 73 -14.15 7.16 -5.52
N LEU A 74 -13.02 6.53 -5.17
CA LEU A 74 -12.91 5.07 -5.11
C LEU A 74 -13.85 4.47 -4.06
N LEU A 75 -13.88 5.01 -2.85
CA LEU A 75 -14.75 4.55 -1.77
C LEU A 75 -16.25 4.71 -2.06
N ASN A 76 -16.62 5.66 -2.93
CA ASN A 76 -18.02 5.87 -3.31
C ASN A 76 -18.53 4.94 -4.41
N LYS A 77 -17.69 4.17 -5.06
CA LYS A 77 -18.13 3.10 -5.95
C LYS A 77 -18.89 2.04 -5.15
N GLU A 78 -20.02 1.58 -5.67
CA GLU A 78 -20.95 0.72 -4.91
C GLU A 78 -20.35 -0.64 -4.53
N ASP A 79 -19.53 -1.20 -5.42
CA ASP A 79 -18.97 -2.56 -5.27
C ASP A 79 -17.51 -2.57 -4.78
N THR A 80 -17.04 -1.47 -4.18
CA THR A 80 -15.68 -1.43 -3.61
C THR A 80 -15.60 -2.30 -2.36
N ILE A 81 -14.74 -3.31 -2.39
CA ILE A 81 -14.52 -4.25 -1.27
C ILE A 81 -13.21 -3.99 -0.54
N CYS A 82 -12.21 -3.41 -1.21
CA CYS A 82 -10.92 -3.10 -0.64
C CYS A 82 -10.32 -1.85 -1.27
N ILE A 83 -9.53 -1.11 -0.51
CA ILE A 83 -8.69 0.00 -1.00
C ILE A 83 -7.28 -0.16 -0.46
N TYR A 84 -6.28 0.09 -1.32
CA TYR A 84 -4.87 0.01 -0.98
C TYR A 84 -4.14 1.33 -1.19
N GLY A 85 -3.43 1.79 -0.17
CA GLY A 85 -2.51 2.94 -0.24
C GLY A 85 -1.06 2.49 -0.39
N SER A 86 -0.36 2.96 -1.42
CA SER A 86 1.00 2.50 -1.74
C SER A 86 2.11 3.13 -0.87
N ASN A 87 1.78 4.07 0.02
CA ASN A 87 2.71 4.70 0.95
C ASN A 87 1.96 5.49 2.04
N GLN A 88 2.71 6.12 2.96
CA GLN A 88 2.14 6.94 4.05
C GLN A 88 1.14 7.99 3.53
N HIS A 89 1.53 8.79 2.54
CA HIS A 89 0.68 9.85 1.99
C HIS A 89 -0.68 9.33 1.49
N SER A 90 -0.69 8.21 0.76
CA SER A 90 -1.94 7.61 0.27
C SER A 90 -2.74 6.93 1.39
N GLY A 91 -2.08 6.39 2.41
CA GLY A 91 -2.75 5.88 3.61
C GLY A 91 -3.46 6.99 4.40
N GLU A 92 -2.79 8.11 4.62
CA GLU A 92 -3.38 9.29 5.26
C GLU A 92 -4.53 9.88 4.43
N ALA A 93 -4.39 9.90 3.09
CA ALA A 93 -5.44 10.34 2.17
C ALA A 93 -6.68 9.43 2.23
N MET A 94 -6.50 8.12 2.42
CA MET A 94 -7.62 7.18 2.62
C MET A 94 -8.37 7.48 3.92
N VAL A 95 -7.67 7.73 5.02
CA VAL A 95 -8.28 8.09 6.31
C VAL A 95 -9.06 9.40 6.18
N THR A 96 -8.44 10.44 5.60
CA THR A 96 -9.08 11.73 5.37
C THR A 96 -10.28 11.63 4.44
N GLY A 97 -10.14 10.91 3.33
CA GLY A 97 -11.24 10.68 2.38
C GLY A 97 -12.43 9.94 3.00
N ASN A 98 -12.17 9.11 4.01
CA ASN A 98 -13.19 8.35 4.73
C ASN A 98 -13.92 9.13 5.83
N GLU A 99 -13.41 10.28 6.29
CA GLU A 99 -13.94 10.99 7.47
C GLU A 99 -15.47 11.19 7.44
N ASN A 100 -16.01 11.57 6.28
CA ASN A 100 -17.45 11.80 6.11
C ASN A 100 -18.19 10.56 5.56
N LEU A 101 -17.49 9.59 5.00
CA LEU A 101 -18.10 8.41 4.37
C LEU A 101 -18.30 7.28 5.38
N GLN A 102 -17.40 7.13 6.33
CA GLN A 102 -17.40 6.07 7.35
C GLN A 102 -17.52 4.65 6.76
N LYS A 103 -16.93 4.45 5.57
CA LYS A 103 -16.98 3.18 4.85
C LYS A 103 -15.85 2.22 5.18
N LEU A 104 -14.69 2.74 5.64
CA LEU A 104 -13.55 1.91 5.98
C LEU A 104 -13.77 1.14 7.28
N GLY A 105 -13.36 -0.11 7.29
CA GLY A 105 -13.41 -1.01 8.44
C GLY A 105 -13.38 -2.47 8.02
N SER A 106 -13.70 -3.37 8.96
CA SER A 106 -13.71 -4.82 8.76
C SER A 106 -15.11 -5.45 8.97
N GLY A 107 -16.17 -4.65 9.04
CA GLY A 107 -17.55 -5.12 9.13
C GLY A 107 -18.07 -5.62 7.78
N GLU A 108 -19.22 -6.29 7.77
CA GLU A 108 -19.80 -6.97 6.61
C GLU A 108 -20.08 -6.01 5.42
N ASP A 109 -20.46 -4.75 5.71
CA ASP A 109 -20.77 -3.73 4.70
C ASP A 109 -19.66 -2.67 4.59
N GLN A 110 -18.46 -2.97 5.10
CA GLN A 110 -17.33 -2.03 5.10
C GLN A 110 -16.29 -2.41 4.06
N VAL A 111 -15.51 -1.40 3.64
CA VAL A 111 -14.38 -1.54 2.71
C VAL A 111 -13.10 -1.78 3.51
N LEU A 112 -12.39 -2.85 3.20
CA LEU A 112 -11.10 -3.13 3.82
C LEU A 112 -10.06 -2.11 3.36
N GLY A 113 -9.55 -1.32 4.28
CA GLY A 113 -8.45 -0.39 4.04
C GLY A 113 -7.13 -1.00 4.45
N VAL A 114 -6.18 -1.05 3.52
CA VAL A 114 -4.80 -1.47 3.81
C VAL A 114 -3.81 -0.47 3.19
N THR A 115 -2.64 -0.31 3.80
CA THR A 115 -1.67 0.65 3.28
C THR A 115 -0.23 0.20 3.49
N PHE A 116 0.71 1.02 3.01
CA PHE A 116 2.13 0.86 3.22
C PHE A 116 2.67 2.03 4.06
N ASP A 117 3.76 1.79 4.78
CA ASP A 117 4.41 2.69 5.72
C ASP A 117 3.65 2.80 7.08
N SER A 118 4.15 3.64 7.98
CA SER A 118 3.53 3.96 9.24
C SER A 118 3.26 5.47 9.33
N GLY A 119 3.35 6.05 10.48
CA GLY A 119 3.00 7.45 10.74
C GLY A 119 1.84 7.53 11.72
N THR A 120 1.75 8.61 12.48
CA THR A 120 0.76 8.74 13.56
C THR A 120 -0.67 8.46 13.09
N VAL A 121 -1.09 9.04 11.95
CA VAL A 121 -2.46 8.87 11.43
C VAL A 121 -2.75 7.41 11.06
N ILE A 122 -1.80 6.74 10.40
CA ILE A 122 -1.97 5.33 9.99
C ILE A 122 -1.99 4.42 11.22
N LYS A 123 -1.06 4.61 12.18
CA LYS A 123 -1.02 3.83 13.42
C LYS A 123 -2.34 3.95 14.20
N GLU A 124 -2.88 5.17 14.33
CA GLU A 124 -4.17 5.39 14.99
C GLU A 124 -5.32 4.74 14.23
N ALA A 125 -5.32 4.83 12.89
CA ALA A 125 -6.35 4.22 12.06
C ALA A 125 -6.31 2.68 12.09
N VAL A 126 -5.13 2.07 12.18
CA VAL A 126 -4.98 0.63 12.40
C VAL A 126 -5.45 0.25 13.81
N LYS A 127 -5.02 0.99 14.83
CA LYS A 127 -5.38 0.73 16.23
C LYS A 127 -6.89 0.80 16.49
N ASN A 128 -7.59 1.71 15.85
CA ASN A 128 -9.05 1.89 16.00
C ASN A 128 -9.89 1.06 15.01
N GLY A 129 -9.27 0.28 14.11
CA GLY A 129 -9.93 -0.58 13.14
C GLY A 129 -10.47 0.12 11.88
N THR A 130 -10.18 1.41 11.67
CA THR A 130 -10.50 2.11 10.41
C THR A 130 -9.70 1.52 9.25
N LEU A 131 -8.42 1.24 9.47
CA LEU A 131 -7.59 0.44 8.57
C LEU A 131 -7.42 -0.97 9.15
N TYR A 132 -7.49 -1.98 8.30
CA TYR A 132 -7.29 -3.37 8.70
C TYR A 132 -5.84 -3.65 9.10
N GLY A 133 -4.90 -3.01 8.43
CA GLY A 133 -3.49 -3.10 8.72
C GLY A 133 -2.64 -2.35 7.71
N ALA A 134 -1.33 -2.39 7.92
CA ALA A 134 -0.37 -1.79 7.02
C ALA A 134 0.95 -2.56 6.99
N ILE A 135 1.78 -2.26 6.00
CA ILE A 135 3.12 -2.82 5.87
C ILE A 135 4.13 -1.73 6.25
N THR A 136 4.97 -1.97 7.25
CA THR A 136 6.11 -1.11 7.55
C THR A 136 7.37 -1.63 6.89
N GLN A 137 8.22 -0.72 6.44
CA GLN A 137 9.60 -1.02 6.06
C GLN A 137 10.40 -1.37 7.32
N ALA A 138 11.66 -1.79 7.16
CA ALA A 138 12.56 -2.10 8.27
C ALA A 138 13.63 -1.01 8.43
N PRO A 139 13.30 0.22 8.88
CA PRO A 139 14.25 1.35 8.94
C PRO A 139 15.47 1.06 9.85
N VAL A 140 15.28 0.27 10.89
CA VAL A 140 16.39 -0.15 11.77
C VAL A 140 17.37 -1.03 11.00
N ALA A 141 16.88 -2.03 10.26
CA ALA A 141 17.73 -2.90 9.44
C ALA A 141 18.37 -2.13 8.28
N MET A 142 17.66 -1.17 7.66
CA MET A 142 18.21 -0.28 6.63
C MET A 142 19.38 0.53 7.19
N GLY A 143 19.24 1.13 8.38
CA GLY A 143 20.31 1.88 9.03
C GLY A 143 21.54 1.03 9.32
N ALA A 144 21.36 -0.19 9.81
CA ALA A 144 22.44 -1.13 10.07
C ALA A 144 23.17 -1.53 8.77
N ALA A 145 22.40 -1.92 7.74
CA ALA A 145 22.96 -2.32 6.45
C ALA A 145 23.77 -1.19 5.79
N VAL A 146 23.35 0.06 5.91
CA VAL A 146 24.12 1.22 5.40
C VAL A 146 25.49 1.30 6.05
N ILE A 147 25.61 1.10 7.37
CA ILE A 147 26.91 1.14 8.07
C ILE A 147 27.82 -0.01 7.61
N ASP A 148 27.26 -1.21 7.45
CA ASP A 148 28.02 -2.37 6.97
C ASP A 148 28.54 -2.15 5.55
N LEU A 149 27.67 -1.71 4.62
CA LEU A 149 28.04 -1.43 3.24
C LEU A 149 29.09 -0.30 3.12
N LEU A 150 28.96 0.76 3.93
CA LEU A 150 29.94 1.85 3.96
C LEU A 150 31.32 1.34 4.47
N THR A 151 31.30 0.44 5.45
CA THR A 151 32.54 -0.16 5.98
C THR A 151 33.20 -1.04 4.94
N MET A 152 32.44 -1.89 4.23
CA MET A 152 32.96 -2.70 3.13
C MET A 152 33.55 -1.83 2.01
N ALA A 153 32.81 -0.80 1.59
CA ALA A 153 33.25 0.12 0.54
C ALA A 153 34.55 0.86 0.94
N ALA A 154 34.68 1.29 2.21
CA ALA A 154 35.88 1.94 2.73
C ALA A 154 37.09 1.00 2.73
N ASN A 155 36.87 -0.30 2.87
CA ASN A 155 37.91 -1.32 2.79
C ASN A 155 38.25 -1.76 1.34
N GLY A 156 37.52 -1.21 0.34
CA GLY A 156 37.70 -1.58 -1.06
C GLY A 156 37.05 -2.92 -1.44
N GLU A 157 36.13 -3.38 -0.62
CA GLU A 157 35.34 -4.58 -0.87
C GLU A 157 34.17 -4.27 -1.82
N GLU A 158 33.71 -5.27 -2.57
CA GLU A 158 32.55 -5.14 -3.44
C GLU A 158 31.27 -5.04 -2.61
N VAL A 159 30.41 -4.09 -2.95
CA VAL A 159 29.10 -3.89 -2.30
C VAL A 159 27.96 -4.13 -3.30
N GLY A 160 26.84 -4.60 -2.80
CA GLY A 160 25.66 -4.90 -3.60
C GLY A 160 24.37 -4.51 -2.88
N ASP A 161 23.23 -4.84 -3.49
CA ASP A 161 21.91 -4.59 -2.93
C ASP A 161 21.68 -5.48 -1.69
N VAL A 162 21.03 -4.92 -0.68
CA VAL A 162 20.61 -5.63 0.53
C VAL A 162 19.11 -5.52 0.69
N ASP A 163 18.41 -6.67 0.68
CA ASP A 163 17.01 -6.73 1.04
C ASP A 163 16.87 -6.67 2.57
N THR A 164 16.30 -5.58 3.07
CA THR A 164 16.05 -5.37 4.50
C THR A 164 14.66 -5.84 4.96
N GLY A 165 13.84 -6.29 4.01
CA GLY A 165 12.50 -6.79 4.26
C GLY A 165 11.47 -5.72 4.61
N CYS A 166 10.27 -6.21 4.94
CA CYS A 166 9.14 -5.43 5.45
C CYS A 166 8.31 -6.30 6.38
N GLN A 167 7.43 -5.67 7.18
CA GLN A 167 6.59 -6.37 8.15
C GLN A 167 5.14 -5.91 8.05
N TRP A 168 4.21 -6.88 8.07
CA TRP A 168 2.80 -6.62 8.20
C TRP A 168 2.44 -6.32 9.65
N TYR A 169 1.69 -5.24 9.90
CA TYR A 169 1.18 -4.93 11.22
C TYR A 169 -0.32 -4.63 11.23
N THR A 170 -0.94 -4.96 12.33
CA THR A 170 -2.35 -4.79 12.65
C THR A 170 -2.47 -4.29 14.08
N ALA A 171 -3.70 -4.02 14.53
CA ALA A 171 -3.95 -3.67 15.93
C ALA A 171 -3.47 -4.75 16.91
N ASP A 172 -3.45 -6.02 16.50
CA ASP A 172 -3.10 -7.13 17.38
C ASP A 172 -1.60 -7.29 17.62
N ASN A 173 -0.76 -6.87 16.65
CA ASN A 173 0.69 -7.12 16.71
C ASN A 173 1.57 -5.87 16.65
N MET A 174 0.99 -4.68 16.49
CA MET A 174 1.77 -3.43 16.36
C MET A 174 2.58 -3.06 17.60
N GLU A 175 2.24 -3.64 18.75
CA GLU A 175 2.98 -3.43 20.01
C GLU A 175 4.10 -4.48 20.22
N ASP A 176 4.21 -5.48 19.35
CA ASP A 176 5.28 -6.46 19.41
C ASP A 176 6.63 -5.77 19.20
N PRO A 177 7.65 -6.02 20.05
CA PRO A 177 8.92 -5.28 20.00
C PRO A 177 9.62 -5.31 18.64
N GLU A 178 9.52 -6.42 17.91
CA GLU A 178 10.13 -6.59 16.59
C GLU A 178 9.44 -5.74 15.51
N ILE A 179 8.16 -5.42 15.68
CA ILE A 179 7.38 -4.57 14.78
C ILE A 179 7.45 -3.12 15.25
N ALA A 180 7.18 -2.88 16.53
CA ALA A 180 7.11 -1.54 17.13
C ALA A 180 8.37 -0.70 16.88
N GLN A 181 9.56 -1.31 16.89
CA GLN A 181 10.83 -0.62 16.59
C GLN A 181 10.90 -0.05 15.17
N ASN A 182 10.09 -0.56 14.24
CA ASN A 182 10.03 -0.14 12.84
C ASN A 182 8.84 0.79 12.54
N LEU A 183 8.00 1.07 13.54
CA LEU A 183 6.88 2.01 13.39
C LEU A 183 7.33 3.41 13.79
N TYR A 184 7.33 4.33 12.83
CA TYR A 184 7.74 5.72 13.00
C TYR A 184 6.53 6.68 12.98
N ASP A 185 6.75 7.96 13.34
CA ASP A 185 5.77 9.07 13.29
C ASP A 185 5.96 9.95 12.05
#